data_192ab7cc90aa9994e0ecd703d981c82f
#
_entry.id   192ab7cc90aa9994e0ecd703d981c82f
#
_cell.length_a   1.000
_cell.length_b   1.000
_cell.length_c   1.000
_cell.angle_alpha   90.00
_cell.angle_beta   90.00
_cell.angle_gamma   90.00
#
_symmetry.space_group_name_H-M   'P 1'
#
loop_
_entity.id
_entity.type
_entity.pdbx_description
1 polymer ?
#
loop_
_entity_poly.entity_id
_entity_poly.type
_entity_poly.pdbx_seq_one_letter_code
_entity_poly.pdbx_strand_id
1 'polypeptide(L)'
;MKSLSEIETTSKRATKAAGFSWGIAEEVGKSIRLLELFGLSGIKNLNEYYKSRSSKKFENLNLIKENNFTDNFPFCPITLGISFLDQIRSLEKFKKIKFNKISYPILILPFLSRSSEIIGKKINLKFDQYEFLLNLNVNISSNLFNQEYPNISNITEINILENEDNFSDQDWKSLYKLSEETFVEETDSLKQGAAGAGLTDND
;
A
#
# COMPACT_ATOMS: atom_id res chain seq x y z
N MET A 1 -10.01 11.25 23.11
CA MET A 1 -9.35 10.54 22.01
C MET A 1 -10.26 10.65 20.80
N LYS A 2 -9.73 10.93 19.62
CA LYS A 2 -10.52 10.95 18.38
C LYS A 2 -10.68 9.53 17.83
N SER A 3 -11.86 9.22 17.28
CA SER A 3 -12.07 7.93 16.64
C SER A 3 -11.38 7.88 15.26
N LEU A 4 -11.05 6.68 14.78
CA LEU A 4 -10.46 6.50 13.45
C LEU A 4 -11.37 7.02 12.33
N SER A 5 -12.69 6.95 12.52
CA SER A 5 -13.68 7.49 11.57
C SER A 5 -13.67 9.03 11.53
N GLU A 6 -13.53 9.69 12.69
CA GLU A 6 -13.37 11.15 12.75
C GLU A 6 -12.08 11.59 12.06
N ILE A 7 -10.98 10.85 12.28
CA ILE A 7 -9.67 11.11 11.66
C ILE A 7 -9.80 11.03 10.14
N GLU A 8 -10.37 9.95 9.62
CA GLU A 8 -10.59 9.74 8.19
C GLU A 8 -11.42 10.88 7.57
N THR A 9 -12.58 11.17 8.18
CA THR A 9 -13.52 12.18 7.68
C THR A 9 -12.90 13.57 7.70
N THR A 10 -12.21 13.92 8.79
CA THR A 10 -11.56 15.23 8.93
C THR A 10 -10.42 15.39 7.94
N SER A 11 -9.58 14.37 7.78
CA SER A 11 -8.47 14.38 6.82
C SER A 11 -8.96 14.47 5.37
N LYS A 12 -10.02 13.74 5.01
CA LYS A 12 -10.69 13.83 3.71
C LYS A 12 -11.17 15.25 3.42
N ARG A 13 -11.89 15.88 4.36
CA ARG A 13 -12.40 17.25 4.19
C ARG A 13 -11.29 18.28 4.11
N ALA A 14 -10.26 18.16 4.95
CA ALA A 14 -9.08 19.03 4.91
C ALA A 14 -8.34 18.92 3.58
N THR A 15 -8.18 17.71 3.04
CA THR A 15 -7.56 17.47 1.73
C THR A 15 -8.37 18.13 0.61
N LYS A 16 -9.69 18.02 0.66
CA LYS A 16 -10.57 18.71 -0.31
C LYS A 16 -10.41 20.23 -0.23
N ALA A 17 -10.39 20.78 0.97
CA ALA A 17 -10.17 22.21 1.21
C ALA A 17 -8.78 22.68 0.75
N ALA A 18 -7.76 21.81 0.82
CA ALA A 18 -6.42 22.05 0.30
C ALA A 18 -6.32 22.03 -1.25
N GLY A 19 -7.45 21.84 -1.96
CA GLY A 19 -7.54 21.94 -3.42
C GLY A 19 -7.44 20.63 -4.19
N PHE A 20 -7.40 19.47 -3.52
CA PHE A 20 -7.41 18.17 -4.18
C PHE A 20 -8.81 17.75 -4.64
N SER A 21 -8.91 16.85 -5.62
CA SER A 21 -10.18 16.24 -6.02
C SER A 21 -10.80 15.41 -4.88
N TRP A 22 -12.11 15.15 -4.95
CA TRP A 22 -12.79 14.31 -3.95
C TRP A 22 -12.21 12.88 -3.90
N GLY A 23 -11.87 12.27 -5.06
CA GLY A 23 -11.26 10.95 -5.11
C GLY A 23 -9.92 10.92 -4.38
N ILE A 24 -9.04 11.88 -4.64
CA ILE A 24 -7.75 11.99 -3.92
C ILE A 24 -8.00 12.24 -2.42
N ALA A 25 -8.94 13.10 -2.08
CA ALA A 25 -9.25 13.42 -0.69
C ALA A 25 -9.74 12.18 0.09
N GLU A 26 -10.51 11.31 -0.54
CA GLU A 26 -10.95 10.05 0.05
C GLU A 26 -9.77 9.11 0.32
N GLU A 27 -8.89 8.97 -0.65
CA GLU A 27 -7.69 8.14 -0.49
C GLU A 27 -6.75 8.65 0.61
N VAL A 28 -6.59 9.97 0.72
CA VAL A 28 -5.82 10.58 1.82
C VAL A 28 -6.50 10.33 3.17
N GLY A 29 -7.82 10.46 3.25
CA GLY A 29 -8.55 10.15 4.49
C GLY A 29 -8.27 8.74 5.00
N LYS A 30 -8.40 7.74 4.12
CA LYS A 30 -8.07 6.33 4.40
C LYS A 30 -6.60 6.16 4.80
N SER A 31 -5.70 6.86 4.14
CA SER A 31 -4.26 6.80 4.38
C SER A 31 -3.90 7.36 5.76
N ILE A 32 -4.46 8.49 6.17
CA ILE A 32 -4.19 9.07 7.48
C ILE A 32 -4.77 8.21 8.60
N ARG A 33 -5.99 7.67 8.40
CA ARG A 33 -6.55 6.69 9.34
C ARG A 33 -5.61 5.50 9.54
N LEU A 34 -5.01 4.98 8.49
CA LEU A 34 -4.08 3.85 8.55
C LEU A 34 -2.80 4.21 9.30
N LEU A 35 -2.22 5.39 9.05
CA LEU A 35 -1.04 5.86 9.79
C LEU A 35 -1.34 5.95 11.30
N GLU A 36 -2.45 6.57 11.69
CA GLU A 36 -2.83 6.69 13.09
C GLU A 36 -3.14 5.32 13.73
N LEU A 37 -3.74 4.39 12.98
CA LEU A 37 -3.96 3.01 13.43
C LEU A 37 -2.65 2.30 13.77
N PHE A 38 -1.60 2.54 12.99
CA PHE A 38 -0.27 1.97 13.22
C PHE A 38 0.59 2.77 14.22
N GLY A 39 0.02 3.82 14.84
CA GLY A 39 0.75 4.68 15.78
C GLY A 39 1.79 5.58 15.13
N LEU A 40 1.64 5.87 13.83
CA LEU A 40 2.49 6.77 13.07
C LEU A 40 1.84 8.16 12.99
N SER A 41 2.66 9.22 12.97
CA SER A 41 2.20 10.61 13.08
C SER A 41 1.55 11.14 11.78
N GLY A 42 0.45 10.53 11.34
CA GLY A 42 -0.26 10.86 10.10
C GLY A 42 -0.83 12.27 10.09
N ILE A 43 -1.64 12.61 11.11
CA ILE A 43 -2.28 13.93 11.24
C ILE A 43 -1.24 15.05 11.32
N LYS A 44 -0.19 14.86 12.15
CA LYS A 44 0.88 15.85 12.30
C LYS A 44 1.52 16.15 10.94
N ASN A 45 1.97 15.13 10.24
CA ASN A 45 2.65 15.28 8.96
C ASN A 45 1.74 15.85 7.86
N LEU A 46 0.46 15.44 7.81
CA LEU A 46 -0.50 15.99 6.85
C LEU A 46 -0.74 17.50 7.10
N ASN A 47 -0.91 17.90 8.35
CA ASN A 47 -1.12 19.29 8.74
C ASN A 47 0.10 20.16 8.37
N GLU A 48 1.31 19.71 8.67
CA GLU A 48 2.54 20.40 8.33
C GLU A 48 2.73 20.49 6.80
N TYR A 49 2.41 19.41 6.08
CA TYR A 49 2.44 19.41 4.62
C TYR A 49 1.49 20.47 4.05
N TYR A 50 0.24 20.55 4.53
CA TYR A 50 -0.70 21.55 4.04
C TYR A 50 -0.29 22.99 4.39
N LYS A 51 0.24 23.23 5.57
CA LYS A 51 0.82 24.53 5.93
C LYS A 51 1.95 24.90 4.97
N SER A 52 2.81 23.95 4.63
CA SER A 52 3.94 24.22 3.73
C SER A 52 3.51 24.54 2.29
N ARG A 53 2.35 24.01 1.83
CA ARG A 53 1.82 24.28 0.48
C ARG A 53 1.47 25.76 0.22
N SER A 54 1.21 26.53 1.24
CA SER A 54 0.93 27.97 1.09
C SER A 54 2.17 28.77 0.64
N SER A 55 3.38 28.26 0.93
CA SER A 55 4.64 28.97 0.68
C SER A 55 5.64 28.20 -0.19
N LYS A 56 5.44 26.90 -0.38
CA LYS A 56 6.35 26.01 -1.12
C LYS A 56 5.67 25.40 -2.31
N LYS A 57 6.43 25.17 -3.38
CA LYS A 57 5.99 24.42 -4.55
C LYS A 57 6.40 22.96 -4.41
N PHE A 58 5.62 22.07 -5.00
CA PHE A 58 5.86 20.63 -5.05
C PHE A 58 5.71 20.14 -6.48
N GLU A 59 6.48 19.12 -6.81
CA GLU A 59 6.43 18.51 -8.13
C GLU A 59 5.46 17.33 -8.12
N ASN A 60 4.60 17.25 -9.15
CA ASN A 60 3.70 16.13 -9.34
C ASN A 60 4.35 15.12 -10.28
N LEU A 61 4.37 13.86 -9.89
CA LEU A 61 4.89 12.78 -10.71
C LEU A 61 3.72 11.88 -11.14
N ASN A 62 3.39 11.94 -12.44
CA ASN A 62 2.30 11.13 -12.98
C ASN A 62 2.75 9.77 -13.51
N LEU A 63 4.00 9.64 -13.95
CA LEU A 63 4.56 8.39 -14.46
C LEU A 63 5.80 8.01 -13.64
N ILE A 64 5.70 6.91 -12.93
CA ILE A 64 6.79 6.39 -12.10
C ILE A 64 7.72 5.53 -12.96
N LYS A 65 9.02 5.78 -12.82
CA LYS A 65 10.12 5.02 -13.45
C LYS A 65 10.96 4.36 -12.36
N GLU A 66 11.90 3.53 -12.77
CA GLU A 66 12.86 2.94 -11.83
C GLU A 66 13.67 3.99 -11.07
N ASN A 67 14.06 5.08 -11.76
CA ASN A 67 14.74 6.23 -11.15
C ASN A 67 13.97 7.52 -11.46
N ASN A 68 13.60 8.24 -10.41
CA ASN A 68 12.80 9.46 -10.49
C ASN A 68 13.56 10.61 -9.80
N PHE A 69 13.88 11.64 -10.56
CA PHE A 69 14.65 12.77 -10.07
C PHE A 69 13.92 14.09 -10.34
N THR A 70 14.07 15.00 -9.43
CA THR A 70 13.68 16.41 -9.56
C THR A 70 14.80 17.31 -9.13
N ASP A 71 15.02 18.38 -9.85
CA ASP A 71 16.08 19.35 -9.55
C ASP A 71 15.58 20.48 -8.66
N ASN A 72 14.33 20.89 -8.83
CA ASN A 72 13.81 22.13 -8.26
C ASN A 72 13.02 21.92 -6.96
N PHE A 73 11.93 21.17 -7.03
CA PHE A 73 10.99 21.04 -5.91
C PHE A 73 10.82 19.57 -5.49
N PRO A 74 10.65 19.29 -4.19
CA PRO A 74 10.39 17.93 -3.75
C PRO A 74 9.07 17.41 -4.32
N PHE A 75 9.01 16.10 -4.57
CA PHE A 75 7.78 15.44 -4.99
C PHE A 75 6.66 15.59 -3.95
N CYS A 76 5.46 15.85 -4.44
CA CYS A 76 4.25 15.86 -3.63
C CYS A 76 3.96 14.42 -3.16
N PRO A 77 3.89 14.15 -1.84
CA PRO A 77 3.71 12.80 -1.34
C PRO A 77 2.32 12.22 -1.68
N ILE A 78 1.31 13.08 -1.78
CA ILE A 78 -0.06 12.67 -2.08
C ILE A 78 -0.20 12.23 -3.54
N THR A 79 0.21 13.09 -4.49
CA THR A 79 0.13 12.72 -5.91
C THR A 79 1.03 11.56 -6.26
N LEU A 80 2.22 11.48 -5.64
CA LEU A 80 3.12 10.34 -5.79
C LEU A 80 2.48 9.04 -5.27
N GLY A 81 1.86 9.08 -4.09
CA GLY A 81 1.16 7.94 -3.52
C GLY A 81 0.02 7.42 -4.39
N ILE A 82 -0.80 8.33 -4.93
CA ILE A 82 -1.87 7.99 -5.89
C ILE A 82 -1.28 7.37 -7.16
N SER A 83 -0.26 8.02 -7.75
CA SER A 83 0.39 7.49 -8.97
C SER A 83 1.00 6.11 -8.73
N PHE A 84 1.48 5.84 -7.51
CA PHE A 84 2.00 4.53 -7.14
C PHE A 84 0.89 3.46 -7.08
N LEU A 85 -0.24 3.77 -6.45
CA LEU A 85 -1.41 2.88 -6.41
C LEU A 85 -1.93 2.55 -7.82
N ASP A 86 -2.08 3.57 -8.66
CA ASP A 86 -2.64 3.42 -10.00
C ASP A 86 -1.74 2.57 -10.92
N GLN A 87 -0.43 2.60 -10.68
CA GLN A 87 0.57 1.95 -11.53
C GLN A 87 1.17 0.68 -10.95
N ILE A 88 0.82 0.27 -9.73
CA ILE A 88 1.55 -0.76 -8.98
C ILE A 88 1.74 -2.06 -9.77
N ARG A 89 0.74 -2.52 -10.50
CA ARG A 89 0.84 -3.74 -11.33
C ARG A 89 1.90 -3.63 -12.43
N SER A 90 2.09 -2.45 -13.00
CA SER A 90 3.14 -2.19 -14.00
C SER A 90 4.51 -1.95 -13.37
N LEU A 91 4.53 -1.55 -12.09
CA LEU A 91 5.76 -1.29 -11.34
C LEU A 91 6.39 -2.56 -10.77
N GLU A 92 5.66 -3.67 -10.71
CA GLU A 92 6.18 -4.98 -10.24
C GLU A 92 7.45 -5.44 -10.98
N LYS A 93 7.61 -5.03 -12.25
CA LYS A 93 8.81 -5.32 -13.05
C LYS A 93 10.08 -4.68 -12.49
N PHE A 94 9.95 -3.62 -11.69
CA PHE A 94 11.06 -2.96 -11.04
C PHE A 94 11.26 -3.55 -9.64
N LYS A 95 12.38 -4.22 -9.43
CA LYS A 95 12.73 -4.72 -8.09
C LYS A 95 13.01 -3.58 -7.11
N LYS A 96 13.50 -2.45 -7.62
CA LYS A 96 13.83 -1.27 -6.84
C LYS A 96 13.42 0.00 -7.59
N ILE A 97 12.75 0.91 -6.89
CA ILE A 97 12.35 2.21 -7.41
C ILE A 97 12.98 3.27 -6.50
N LYS A 98 13.62 4.26 -7.10
CA LYS A 98 14.34 5.33 -6.40
C LYS A 98 13.74 6.68 -6.67
N PHE A 99 13.73 7.50 -5.62
CA PHE A 99 13.38 8.91 -5.68
C PHE A 99 14.43 9.74 -4.94
N ASN A 100 14.71 10.93 -5.48
CA ASN A 100 15.30 11.98 -4.67
C ASN A 100 14.19 12.85 -4.06
N LYS A 101 14.46 13.72 -3.15
CA LYS A 101 13.59 14.80 -2.61
C LYS A 101 12.08 14.49 -2.57
N ILE A 102 11.65 13.61 -1.70
CA ILE A 102 10.21 13.45 -1.38
C ILE A 102 9.87 14.31 -0.17
N SER A 103 8.80 15.10 -0.28
CA SER A 103 8.25 15.87 0.83
C SER A 103 7.42 14.97 1.74
N TYR A 104 7.60 15.08 3.07
CA TYR A 104 6.86 14.31 4.07
C TYR A 104 6.75 12.81 3.71
N PRO A 105 7.87 12.09 3.59
CA PRO A 105 7.92 10.76 3.02
C PRO A 105 7.04 9.73 3.77
N ILE A 106 6.77 9.94 5.05
CA ILE A 106 5.87 9.07 5.83
C ILE A 106 4.44 9.03 5.22
N LEU A 107 4.01 10.09 4.54
CA LEU A 107 2.67 10.16 3.94
C LEU A 107 2.50 9.24 2.72
N ILE A 108 3.58 8.75 2.10
CA ILE A 108 3.47 7.76 1.01
C ILE A 108 3.28 6.34 1.52
N LEU A 109 3.67 6.06 2.77
CA LEU A 109 3.66 4.72 3.35
C LEU A 109 2.30 3.99 3.24
N PRO A 110 1.14 4.61 3.53
CA PRO A 110 -0.15 3.92 3.43
C PRO A 110 -0.51 3.53 1.99
N PHE A 111 -0.12 4.34 1.02
CA PHE A 111 -0.33 4.01 -0.40
C PHE A 111 0.50 2.79 -0.79
N LEU A 112 1.74 2.70 -0.32
CA LEU A 112 2.61 1.54 -0.54
C LEU A 112 2.09 0.29 0.19
N SER A 113 1.55 0.46 1.40
CA SER A 113 0.92 -0.64 2.15
C SER A 113 -0.24 -1.25 1.38
N ARG A 114 -1.11 -0.42 0.82
CA ARG A 114 -2.22 -0.86 -0.04
C ARG A 114 -1.72 -1.43 -1.37
N SER A 115 -0.65 -0.87 -1.93
CA SER A 115 -0.01 -1.41 -3.12
C SER A 115 0.52 -2.83 -2.89
N SER A 116 1.12 -3.08 -1.73
CA SER A 116 1.56 -4.41 -1.29
C SER A 116 0.40 -5.42 -1.29
N GLU A 117 -0.77 -5.02 -0.78
CA GLU A 117 -1.99 -5.84 -0.81
C GLU A 117 -2.45 -6.15 -2.25
N ILE A 118 -2.47 -5.14 -3.13
CA ILE A 118 -2.93 -5.28 -4.52
C ILE A 118 -2.11 -6.29 -5.32
N ILE A 119 -0.79 -6.33 -5.08
CA ILE A 119 0.12 -7.25 -5.81
C ILE A 119 0.41 -8.54 -5.04
N GLY A 120 -0.03 -8.66 -3.78
CA GLY A 120 0.25 -9.82 -2.94
C GLY A 120 1.73 -9.99 -2.58
N LYS A 121 2.53 -8.91 -2.61
CA LYS A 121 3.97 -8.94 -2.33
C LYS A 121 4.33 -7.94 -1.24
N LYS A 122 5.33 -8.25 -0.44
CA LYS A 122 5.89 -7.32 0.54
C LYS A 122 6.58 -6.15 -0.16
N ILE A 123 6.44 -4.95 0.40
CA ILE A 123 7.15 -3.75 -0.06
C ILE A 123 8.01 -3.23 1.08
N ASN A 124 9.27 -2.95 0.79
CA ASN A 124 10.18 -2.32 1.72
C ASN A 124 10.37 -0.85 1.29
N LEU A 125 10.06 0.08 2.21
CA LEU A 125 10.26 1.51 2.04
C LEU A 125 11.44 1.95 2.90
N LYS A 126 12.44 2.56 2.28
CA LYS A 126 13.58 3.18 2.97
C LYS A 126 13.66 4.66 2.64
N PHE A 127 13.81 5.49 3.66
CA PHE A 127 14.16 6.88 3.49
C PHE A 127 15.03 7.34 4.66
N ASP A 128 16.14 7.96 4.35
CA ASP A 128 17.18 8.35 5.30
C ASP A 128 17.55 7.14 6.21
N GLN A 129 17.34 7.23 7.52
CA GLN A 129 17.60 6.16 8.49
C GLN A 129 16.38 5.25 8.77
N TYR A 130 15.22 5.59 8.19
CA TYR A 130 13.98 4.89 8.43
C TYR A 130 13.77 3.77 7.42
N GLU A 131 13.34 2.62 7.92
CA GLU A 131 13.01 1.47 7.10
C GLU A 131 11.68 0.88 7.56
N PHE A 132 10.79 0.63 6.61
CA PHE A 132 9.48 0.05 6.85
C PHE A 132 9.27 -1.14 5.93
N LEU A 133 8.93 -2.28 6.52
CA LEU A 133 8.46 -3.45 5.80
C LEU A 133 6.93 -3.49 5.85
N LEU A 134 6.31 -3.41 4.69
CA LEU A 134 4.87 -3.38 4.49
C LEU A 134 4.42 -4.76 4.02
N ASN A 135 3.56 -5.41 4.81
CA ASN A 135 3.09 -6.77 4.53
C ASN A 135 1.58 -6.76 4.31
N LEU A 136 1.17 -6.71 3.06
CA LEU A 136 -0.21 -6.88 2.57
C LEU A 136 -1.24 -6.00 3.29
N ASN A 137 -0.87 -4.77 3.66
CA ASN A 137 -1.73 -3.83 4.39
C ASN A 137 -2.22 -4.34 5.76
N VAL A 138 -1.64 -5.42 6.25
CA VAL A 138 -1.97 -6.05 7.55
C VAL A 138 -0.97 -5.65 8.62
N ASN A 139 0.32 -5.70 8.28
CA ASN A 139 1.41 -5.43 9.20
C ASN A 139 2.40 -4.41 8.65
N ILE A 140 2.88 -3.54 9.53
CA ILE A 140 4.01 -2.66 9.29
C ILE A 140 5.07 -2.96 10.34
N SER A 141 6.27 -3.32 9.88
CA SER A 141 7.45 -3.44 10.74
C SER A 141 8.38 -2.28 10.46
N SER A 142 8.98 -1.69 11.48
CA SER A 142 9.93 -0.60 11.35
C SER A 142 11.12 -0.79 12.28
N ASN A 143 12.27 -0.31 11.85
CA ASN A 143 13.45 -0.23 12.70
C ASN A 143 13.34 0.87 13.77
N LEU A 144 12.53 1.90 13.52
CA LEU A 144 12.37 3.08 14.39
C LEU A 144 10.90 3.50 14.45
N PHE A 145 10.25 3.29 15.60
CA PHE A 145 8.91 3.78 15.89
C PHE A 145 8.96 5.03 16.79
N ASN A 146 7.88 5.79 16.80
CA ASN A 146 7.66 6.95 17.68
C ASN A 146 8.69 8.07 17.55
N GLN A 147 9.21 8.29 16.34
CA GLN A 147 10.14 9.38 16.06
C GLN A 147 9.50 10.47 15.20
N GLU A 148 10.13 11.63 15.18
CA GLU A 148 9.79 12.67 14.23
C GLU A 148 10.38 12.33 12.88
N TYR A 149 9.53 12.30 11.84
CA TYR A 149 9.95 12.01 10.48
C TYR A 149 10.40 13.28 9.78
N PRO A 150 11.34 13.19 8.83
CA PRO A 150 11.84 14.36 8.10
C PRO A 150 10.75 14.98 7.21
N ASN A 151 10.79 16.30 7.11
CA ASN A 151 9.91 17.03 6.19
C ASN A 151 10.31 16.85 4.72
N ILE A 152 11.55 16.50 4.45
CA ILE A 152 12.07 16.15 3.12
C ILE A 152 13.07 15.01 3.29
N SER A 153 12.88 13.95 2.53
CA SER A 153 13.89 12.91 2.34
C SER A 153 14.67 13.16 1.07
N ASN A 154 15.99 13.07 1.13
CA ASN A 154 16.87 13.27 -0.02
C ASN A 154 17.07 11.99 -0.84
N ILE A 155 16.85 10.83 -0.24
CA ILE A 155 16.93 9.53 -0.90
C ILE A 155 15.81 8.66 -0.35
N THR A 156 14.94 8.23 -1.24
CA THR A 156 13.90 7.25 -0.92
C THR A 156 14.03 6.06 -1.87
N GLU A 157 14.04 4.87 -1.31
CA GLU A 157 14.06 3.61 -2.03
C GLU A 157 12.83 2.78 -1.69
N ILE A 158 12.19 2.23 -2.71
CA ILE A 158 11.07 1.32 -2.58
C ILE A 158 11.47 0.02 -3.26
N ASN A 159 11.52 -1.08 -2.48
CA ASN A 159 11.87 -2.39 -2.98
C ASN A 159 10.63 -3.29 -2.93
N ILE A 160 10.29 -3.89 -4.07
CA ILE A 160 9.23 -4.91 -4.17
C ILE A 160 9.91 -6.26 -3.97
N LEU A 161 9.49 -6.99 -2.92
CA LEU A 161 10.11 -8.24 -2.52
C LEU A 161 9.32 -9.41 -3.12
N GLU A 162 10.04 -10.36 -3.72
CA GLU A 162 9.41 -11.61 -4.16
C GLU A 162 8.99 -12.45 -2.96
N ASN A 163 7.90 -13.17 -3.13
CA ASN A 163 7.48 -14.15 -2.15
C ASN A 163 8.34 -15.41 -2.30
N GLU A 164 8.79 -15.92 -1.18
CA GLU A 164 9.55 -17.17 -1.10
C GLU A 164 8.81 -18.15 -0.18
N ASP A 165 8.75 -19.38 -0.59
CA ASP A 165 8.20 -20.45 0.23
C ASP A 165 9.15 -20.78 1.38
N ASN A 166 8.61 -20.90 2.60
CA ASN A 166 9.38 -21.22 3.80
C ASN A 166 9.33 -22.73 4.14
N PHE A 167 8.96 -23.55 3.16
CA PHE A 167 8.84 -25.00 3.32
C PHE A 167 9.55 -25.72 2.18
N SER A 168 9.94 -26.96 2.40
CA SER A 168 10.54 -27.81 1.36
C SER A 168 9.47 -28.42 0.45
N ASP A 169 9.86 -28.77 -0.78
CA ASP A 169 9.01 -29.56 -1.69
C ASP A 169 8.53 -30.88 -1.05
N GLN A 170 9.34 -31.45 -0.15
CA GLN A 170 8.98 -32.70 0.52
C GLN A 170 7.91 -32.46 1.58
N ASP A 171 7.97 -31.37 2.34
CA ASP A 171 6.94 -31.01 3.31
C ASP A 171 5.62 -30.73 2.60
N TRP A 172 5.67 -29.99 1.49
CA TRP A 172 4.51 -29.72 0.67
C TRP A 172 3.86 -31.02 0.14
N LYS A 173 4.67 -31.91 -0.47
CA LYS A 173 4.17 -33.19 -1.01
C LYS A 173 3.58 -34.08 0.09
N SER A 174 4.19 -34.13 1.26
CA SER A 174 3.68 -34.90 2.38
C SER A 174 2.33 -34.40 2.87
N LEU A 175 2.20 -33.08 3.01
CA LEU A 175 0.94 -32.43 3.43
C LEU A 175 -0.14 -32.57 2.34
N TYR A 176 0.24 -32.40 1.07
CA TYR A 176 -0.67 -32.56 -0.05
C TYR A 176 -1.23 -33.98 -0.10
N LYS A 177 -0.38 -35.01 0.05
CA LYS A 177 -0.81 -36.42 0.10
C LYS A 177 -1.82 -36.67 1.22
N LEU A 178 -1.59 -36.09 2.40
CA LEU A 178 -2.56 -36.22 3.50
C LEU A 178 -3.89 -35.52 3.16
N SER A 179 -3.84 -34.40 2.45
CA SER A 179 -5.07 -33.68 2.04
C SER A 179 -5.92 -34.47 1.05
N GLU A 180 -5.30 -35.36 0.25
CA GLU A 180 -6.03 -36.22 -0.70
C GLU A 180 -7.02 -37.18 -0.01
N GLU A 181 -6.77 -37.53 1.27
CA GLU A 181 -7.72 -38.36 2.06
C GLU A 181 -9.06 -37.65 2.31
N THR A 182 -9.16 -36.36 2.10
CA THR A 182 -10.41 -35.58 2.20
C THR A 182 -11.19 -35.55 0.87
N PHE A 183 -10.58 -36.00 -0.22
CA PHE A 183 -11.25 -36.01 -1.52
C PHE A 183 -12.26 -37.14 -1.56
N VAL A 184 -13.51 -36.78 -1.81
CA VAL A 184 -14.57 -37.71 -2.03
C VAL A 184 -14.47 -38.19 -3.48
N GLU A 185 -14.53 -39.53 -3.72
CA GLU A 185 -14.59 -40.07 -5.08
C GLU A 185 -15.76 -39.43 -5.83
N GLU A 186 -15.49 -38.90 -7.02
CA GLU A 186 -16.52 -38.35 -7.89
C GLU A 186 -17.46 -39.49 -8.35
N THR A 187 -18.62 -39.57 -7.73
CA THR A 187 -19.69 -40.46 -8.21
C THR A 187 -20.60 -39.70 -9.18
N ASP A 188 -21.21 -40.41 -10.12
CA ASP A 188 -22.14 -39.81 -11.09
C ASP A 188 -23.30 -39.06 -10.40
N SER A 189 -23.72 -39.52 -9.21
CA SER A 189 -24.73 -38.83 -8.39
C SER A 189 -24.23 -37.49 -7.83
N LEU A 190 -22.93 -37.35 -7.49
CA LEU A 190 -22.34 -36.10 -7.04
C LEU A 190 -22.20 -35.12 -8.20
N LYS A 191 -21.84 -35.59 -9.41
CA LYS A 191 -21.80 -34.77 -10.62
C LYS A 191 -23.17 -34.22 -10.99
N GLN A 192 -24.21 -34.97 -10.82
CA GLN A 192 -25.58 -34.56 -11.08
C GLN A 192 -26.15 -33.62 -10.00
N GLY A 193 -25.71 -33.74 -8.75
CA GLY A 193 -26.19 -32.92 -7.64
C GLY A 193 -25.41 -31.61 -7.42
N ALA A 194 -24.12 -31.57 -7.79
CA ALA A 194 -23.26 -30.44 -7.48
C ALA A 194 -23.45 -29.22 -8.42
N ALA A 195 -24.10 -29.38 -9.56
CA ALA A 195 -24.29 -28.31 -10.54
C ALA A 195 -25.63 -27.56 -10.42
N GLY A 196 -26.53 -27.95 -9.52
CA GLY A 196 -27.89 -27.34 -9.45
C GLY A 196 -28.70 -27.47 -10.76
N ALA A 197 -28.11 -28.08 -11.78
CA ALA A 197 -28.76 -28.38 -13.05
C ALA A 197 -29.17 -29.86 -13.03
N GLY A 198 -30.22 -30.16 -12.28
CA GLY A 198 -30.93 -31.40 -12.51
C GLY A 198 -31.38 -31.43 -13.98
N LEU A 199 -31.20 -32.58 -14.63
CA LEU A 199 -31.67 -32.84 -16.01
C LEU A 199 -33.20 -32.68 -16.20
N THR A 200 -33.88 -32.02 -15.25
CA THR A 200 -35.35 -31.92 -15.17
C THR A 200 -35.86 -30.47 -15.18
N ASP A 201 -35.00 -29.45 -15.37
CA ASP A 201 -35.47 -28.08 -15.55
C ASP A 201 -35.59 -27.71 -17.04
N ASN A 202 -36.39 -28.47 -17.74
CA ASN A 202 -36.95 -28.12 -19.06
C ASN A 202 -38.45 -28.35 -19.01
N ASP A 203 -39.19 -27.38 -18.41
CA ASP A 203 -40.58 -27.11 -18.70
C ASP A 203 -40.85 -25.60 -18.67
#